data_4cda90ac4baf8abeabb750c839a75585
#
_entry.id   4cda90ac4baf8abeabb750c839a75585
#
_cell.length_a   1.000
_cell.length_b   1.000
_cell.length_c   1.000
_cell.angle_alpha   90.00
_cell.angle_beta   90.00
_cell.angle_gamma   90.00
#
_symmetry.space_group_name_H-M   'P 1'
#
loop_
_entity.id
_entity.type
_entity.pdbx_description
1 polymer ?
#
loop_
_entity_poly.entity_id
_entity_poly.type
_entity_poly.pdbx_seq_one_letter_code
_entity_poly.pdbx_strand_id
1 'polypeptide(L)'
;MSNLYIRVILFSIFLISCGEKNEMLLVPENHSNISFNNEVIESDSLNILNYEYIYNGGGVAIADFNRDGKEDIYFTGNVVNNKLYLNEGDFIFNDVSSISQTECKGSWSMGVSVIDINNDKWPDMYVSVSGKGEAINRKNILLINQ
;
A
#
# COMPACT_ATOMS: atom_id res chain seq x y z
N MET A 1 -10.49 -59.12 20.83
CA MET A 1 -9.21 -58.50 20.39
C MET A 1 -9.34 -57.55 19.19
N SER A 2 -10.32 -57.69 18.29
CA SER A 2 -10.50 -56.83 17.09
C SER A 2 -10.90 -55.38 17.40
N ASN A 3 -11.69 -55.14 18.44
CA ASN A 3 -12.17 -53.77 18.77
C ASN A 3 -11.13 -52.83 19.36
N LEU A 4 -10.04 -53.37 19.91
CA LEU A 4 -8.95 -52.55 20.49
C LEU A 4 -8.08 -52.00 19.38
N TYR A 5 -7.79 -52.75 18.33
CA TYR A 5 -6.98 -52.30 17.20
C TYR A 5 -7.69 -51.20 16.36
N ILE A 6 -9.01 -51.32 16.19
CA ILE A 6 -9.82 -50.32 15.49
C ILE A 6 -9.84 -48.99 16.25
N ARG A 7 -9.89 -49.02 17.59
CA ARG A 7 -9.84 -47.80 18.43
C ARG A 7 -8.47 -47.14 18.42
N VAL A 8 -7.38 -47.91 18.36
CA VAL A 8 -6.03 -47.37 18.25
C VAL A 8 -5.75 -46.74 16.90
N ILE A 9 -6.26 -47.35 15.79
CA ILE A 9 -6.12 -46.80 14.44
C ILE A 9 -6.94 -45.51 14.29
N LEU A 10 -8.15 -45.44 14.84
CA LEU A 10 -8.97 -44.23 14.84
C LEU A 10 -8.37 -43.08 15.65
N PHE A 11 -7.61 -43.38 16.73
CA PHE A 11 -6.95 -42.33 17.50
C PHE A 11 -5.67 -41.81 16.87
N SER A 12 -4.98 -42.61 16.04
CA SER A 12 -3.75 -42.17 15.35
C SER A 12 -4.00 -41.28 14.13
N ILE A 13 -5.24 -41.22 13.60
CA ILE A 13 -5.57 -40.35 12.46
C ILE A 13 -5.73 -38.88 12.88
N PHE A 14 -5.93 -38.58 14.16
CA PHE A 14 -6.15 -37.21 14.65
C PHE A 14 -4.86 -36.43 14.95
N LEU A 15 -3.68 -36.98 14.72
CA LEU A 15 -2.40 -36.34 15.05
C LEU A 15 -1.65 -35.75 13.84
N ILE A 16 -2.28 -35.73 12.63
CA ILE A 16 -1.72 -34.96 11.52
C ILE A 16 -2.24 -33.53 11.63
N SER A 17 -1.74 -32.80 12.60
CA SER A 17 -1.75 -31.34 12.57
C SER A 17 -0.71 -30.90 11.53
N CYS A 18 -1.16 -30.68 10.31
CA CYS A 18 -0.37 -29.96 9.33
C CYS A 18 -0.31 -28.51 9.80
N GLY A 19 0.73 -28.18 10.55
CA GLY A 19 1.07 -26.78 10.85
C GLY A 19 1.51 -26.13 9.54
N GLU A 20 0.63 -25.40 8.87
CA GLU A 20 1.04 -24.49 7.81
C GLU A 20 2.01 -23.48 8.44
N LYS A 21 3.26 -23.54 8.04
CA LYS A 21 4.22 -22.47 8.33
C LYS A 21 3.79 -21.25 7.53
N ASN A 22 3.18 -20.28 8.19
CA ASN A 22 2.96 -18.98 7.62
C ASN A 22 4.31 -18.25 7.54
N GLU A 23 4.99 -18.37 6.41
CA GLU A 23 6.24 -17.66 6.15
C GLU A 23 5.94 -16.46 5.24
N MET A 24 6.50 -15.29 5.60
CA MET A 24 6.50 -14.15 4.70
C MET A 24 7.56 -14.40 3.61
N LEU A 25 7.15 -14.30 2.36
CA LEU A 25 8.05 -14.42 1.22
C LEU A 25 8.31 -13.04 0.63
N LEU A 26 9.58 -12.77 0.31
CA LEU A 26 9.94 -11.57 -0.43
C LEU A 26 9.50 -11.72 -1.90
N VAL A 27 8.62 -10.83 -2.35
CA VAL A 27 8.28 -10.70 -3.78
C VAL A 27 9.24 -9.69 -4.40
N PRO A 28 10.10 -10.09 -5.33
CA PRO A 28 11.08 -9.17 -5.90
C PRO A 28 10.42 -8.18 -6.89
N GLU A 29 11.05 -7.01 -7.07
CA GLU A 29 10.56 -5.94 -7.93
C GLU A 29 10.31 -6.40 -9.38
N ASN A 30 11.21 -7.22 -9.93
CA ASN A 30 11.07 -7.75 -11.28
C ASN A 30 9.92 -8.75 -11.48
N HIS A 31 9.27 -9.19 -10.39
CA HIS A 31 8.04 -9.96 -10.42
C HIS A 31 6.84 -9.06 -10.16
N SER A 32 6.92 -8.23 -9.12
CA SER A 32 5.79 -7.38 -8.72
C SER A 32 5.58 -6.16 -9.61
N ASN A 33 6.59 -5.70 -10.32
CA ASN A 33 6.64 -4.42 -11.05
C ASN A 33 6.45 -3.19 -10.13
N ILE A 34 6.53 -3.35 -8.81
CA ILE A 34 6.48 -2.21 -7.87
C ILE A 34 7.89 -1.65 -7.74
N SER A 35 8.11 -0.46 -8.31
CA SER A 35 9.39 0.26 -8.31
C SER A 35 9.35 1.54 -7.46
N PHE A 36 8.29 1.74 -6.65
CA PHE A 36 8.16 2.93 -5.83
C PHE A 36 9.30 3.03 -4.82
N ASN A 37 10.01 4.15 -4.85
CA ASN A 37 11.04 4.52 -3.87
C ASN A 37 10.77 5.94 -3.38
N ASN A 38 10.44 6.10 -2.10
CA ASN A 38 10.26 7.41 -1.47
C ASN A 38 11.62 8.02 -1.13
N GLU A 39 12.43 8.25 -2.16
CA GLU A 39 13.76 8.81 -2.00
C GLU A 39 13.73 10.30 -1.64
N VAL A 40 14.46 10.66 -0.61
CA VAL A 40 14.68 12.06 -0.20
C VAL A 40 16.15 12.38 -0.36
N ILE A 41 16.46 13.22 -1.34
CA ILE A 41 17.83 13.71 -1.59
C ILE A 41 18.00 15.04 -0.86
N GLU A 42 18.91 15.10 0.09
CA GLU A 42 19.23 16.34 0.80
C GLU A 42 19.91 17.36 -0.12
N SER A 43 19.65 18.64 0.19
CA SER A 43 20.26 19.79 -0.47
C SER A 43 20.51 20.91 0.55
N ASP A 44 21.16 21.98 0.15
CA ASP A 44 21.36 23.17 1.00
C ASP A 44 20.04 23.78 1.49
N SER A 45 18.96 23.63 0.71
CA SER A 45 17.64 24.16 1.03
C SER A 45 16.71 23.15 1.70
N LEU A 46 16.98 21.85 1.58
CA LEU A 46 16.19 20.77 2.14
C LEU A 46 17.10 19.74 2.82
N ASN A 47 17.23 19.83 4.12
CA ASN A 47 18.02 18.92 4.95
C ASN A 47 17.48 18.91 6.39
N ILE A 48 18.01 18.03 7.22
CA ILE A 48 17.54 17.85 8.60
C ILE A 48 17.66 19.11 9.46
N LEU A 49 18.62 20.00 9.18
CA LEU A 49 18.84 21.22 9.97
C LEU A 49 17.78 22.29 9.70
N ASN A 50 17.20 22.31 8.51
CA ASN A 50 16.18 23.28 8.14
C ASN A 50 14.75 22.71 7.99
N TYR A 51 14.62 21.38 8.05
CA TYR A 51 13.34 20.68 8.11
C TYR A 51 13.47 19.36 8.88
N GLU A 52 13.21 19.39 10.18
CA GLU A 52 13.39 18.26 11.10
C GLU A 52 12.52 17.02 10.77
N TYR A 53 11.44 17.18 10.01
CA TYR A 53 10.52 16.11 9.61
C TYR A 53 10.84 15.51 8.24
N ILE A 54 12.03 15.79 7.69
CA ILE A 54 12.43 15.38 6.33
C ILE A 54 12.37 13.85 6.12
N TYR A 55 12.61 13.07 7.16
CA TYR A 55 12.66 11.61 7.10
C TYR A 55 11.41 10.91 7.66
N ASN A 56 10.29 11.60 7.86
CA ASN A 56 9.08 10.98 8.43
C ASN A 56 8.41 9.97 7.49
N GLY A 57 8.82 9.90 6.23
CA GLY A 57 8.29 8.95 5.26
C GLY A 57 6.90 9.31 4.73
N GLY A 58 6.39 8.44 3.89
CA GLY A 58 5.04 8.51 3.31
C GLY A 58 4.10 7.48 3.92
N GLY A 59 2.88 7.42 3.41
CA GLY A 59 1.85 6.45 3.77
C GLY A 59 1.60 5.41 2.68
N VAL A 60 0.85 4.39 3.04
CA VAL A 60 0.36 3.34 2.14
C VAL A 60 -1.13 3.15 2.38
N ALA A 61 -1.90 3.01 1.30
CA ALA A 61 -3.29 2.59 1.34
C ALA A 61 -3.48 1.32 0.51
N ILE A 62 -4.38 0.47 0.95
CA ILE A 62 -4.76 -0.77 0.26
C ILE A 62 -6.27 -0.76 0.13
N ALA A 63 -6.77 -0.94 -1.08
CA ALA A 63 -8.19 -1.08 -1.41
C ALA A 63 -8.33 -1.58 -2.85
N ASP A 64 -9.48 -2.12 -3.17
CA ASP A 64 -9.86 -2.47 -4.55
C ASP A 64 -10.39 -1.22 -5.27
N PHE A 65 -9.48 -0.42 -5.85
CA PHE A 65 -9.81 0.87 -6.47
C PHE A 65 -10.52 0.74 -7.82
N ASN A 66 -10.35 -0.38 -8.52
CA ASN A 66 -10.99 -0.66 -9.82
C ASN A 66 -12.19 -1.61 -9.72
N ARG A 67 -12.49 -2.13 -8.53
CA ARG A 67 -13.58 -3.07 -8.21
C ARG A 67 -13.51 -4.39 -8.99
N ASP A 68 -12.29 -4.90 -9.16
CA ASP A 68 -12.04 -6.19 -9.81
C ASP A 68 -11.92 -7.36 -8.81
N GLY A 69 -12.05 -7.08 -7.51
CA GLY A 69 -11.97 -8.05 -6.43
C GLY A 69 -10.55 -8.32 -5.94
N LYS A 70 -9.56 -7.54 -6.38
CA LYS A 70 -8.17 -7.63 -5.92
C LYS A 70 -7.77 -6.34 -5.21
N GLU A 71 -6.94 -6.48 -4.19
CA GLU A 71 -6.43 -5.32 -3.43
C GLU A 71 -5.30 -4.63 -4.19
N ASP A 72 -5.49 -3.34 -4.47
CA ASP A 72 -4.52 -2.44 -5.10
C ASP A 72 -3.71 -1.71 -4.04
N ILE A 73 -2.62 -1.07 -4.43
CA ILE A 73 -1.72 -0.38 -3.51
C ILE A 73 -1.50 1.07 -3.97
N TYR A 74 -1.70 2.02 -3.04
CA TYR A 74 -1.36 3.41 -3.23
C TYR A 74 -0.28 3.85 -2.25
N PHE A 75 0.82 4.39 -2.77
CA PHE A 75 1.93 4.94 -1.99
C PHE A 75 1.95 6.46 -2.06
N THR A 76 2.14 7.13 -0.92
CA THR A 76 2.38 8.58 -0.90
C THR A 76 3.87 8.88 -0.84
N GLY A 77 4.31 9.85 -1.63
CA GLY A 77 5.69 10.29 -1.71
C GLY A 77 5.91 11.67 -1.10
N ASN A 78 7.07 11.89 -0.46
CA ASN A 78 7.41 13.18 0.13
C ASN A 78 7.91 14.18 -0.93
N VAL A 79 9.00 13.87 -1.62
CA VAL A 79 9.55 14.68 -2.73
C VAL A 79 9.39 14.00 -4.08
N VAL A 80 8.89 12.78 -4.08
CA VAL A 80 8.55 12.03 -5.29
C VAL A 80 7.04 12.00 -5.47
N ASN A 81 6.57 11.74 -6.69
CA ASN A 81 5.14 11.61 -6.97
C ASN A 81 4.55 10.40 -6.25
N ASN A 82 3.29 10.50 -5.85
CA ASN A 82 2.53 9.35 -5.35
C ASN A 82 2.35 8.31 -6.46
N LYS A 83 2.12 7.06 -6.07
CA LYS A 83 1.95 5.96 -7.01
C LYS A 83 0.73 5.10 -6.68
N LEU A 84 -0.08 4.83 -7.70
CA LEU A 84 -1.18 3.87 -7.67
C LEU A 84 -0.83 2.65 -8.53
N TYR A 85 -0.84 1.49 -7.91
CA TYR A 85 -0.57 0.20 -8.55
C TYR A 85 -1.82 -0.66 -8.49
N LEU A 86 -2.39 -0.99 -9.65
CA LEU A 86 -3.48 -1.96 -9.75
C LEU A 86 -2.94 -3.38 -9.75
N ASN A 87 -3.58 -4.25 -9.00
CA ASN A 87 -3.22 -5.65 -8.85
C ASN A 87 -3.80 -6.49 -10.00
N GLU A 88 -2.95 -7.04 -10.84
CA GLU A 88 -3.37 -7.93 -11.94
C GLU A 88 -3.50 -9.40 -11.52
N GLY A 89 -3.19 -9.72 -10.27
CA GLY A 89 -3.12 -11.08 -9.72
C GLY A 89 -1.68 -11.58 -9.61
N ASP A 90 -1.48 -12.68 -8.90
CA ASP A 90 -0.17 -13.33 -8.70
C ASP A 90 0.95 -12.37 -8.22
N PHE A 91 0.59 -11.33 -7.47
CA PHE A 91 1.48 -10.25 -7.03
C PHE A 91 2.14 -9.46 -8.17
N ILE A 92 1.48 -9.39 -9.33
CA ILE A 92 1.89 -8.53 -10.45
C ILE A 92 1.04 -7.27 -10.40
N PHE A 93 1.69 -6.10 -10.48
CA PHE A 93 1.04 -4.82 -10.37
C PHE A 93 1.31 -3.94 -11.60
N ASN A 94 0.35 -3.08 -11.93
CA ASN A 94 0.45 -2.11 -13.02
C ASN A 94 0.39 -0.69 -12.48
N ASP A 95 1.40 0.13 -12.76
CA ASP A 95 1.43 1.56 -12.41
C ASP A 95 0.46 2.35 -13.29
N VAL A 96 -0.64 2.81 -12.70
CA VAL A 96 -1.65 3.63 -13.36
C VAL A 96 -1.67 5.08 -12.87
N SER A 97 -0.71 5.48 -12.08
CA SER A 97 -0.67 6.79 -11.40
C SER A 97 -0.89 7.98 -12.31
N SER A 98 -0.26 7.96 -13.48
CA SER A 98 -0.36 9.06 -14.45
C SER A 98 -1.71 9.09 -15.16
N ILE A 99 -2.24 7.92 -15.53
CA ILE A 99 -3.52 7.79 -16.23
C ILE A 99 -4.67 8.16 -15.31
N SER A 100 -4.61 7.71 -14.04
CA SER A 100 -5.61 8.00 -13.01
C SER A 100 -5.47 9.40 -12.39
N GLN A 101 -4.41 10.14 -12.73
CA GLN A 101 -4.11 11.49 -12.18
C GLN A 101 -3.95 11.50 -10.66
N THR A 102 -3.50 10.39 -10.07
CA THR A 102 -3.34 10.23 -8.62
C THR A 102 -1.94 10.60 -8.10
N GLU A 103 -1.06 11.11 -8.97
CA GLU A 103 0.35 11.40 -8.66
C GLU A 103 0.55 12.51 -7.61
N CYS A 104 -0.41 13.41 -7.42
CA CYS A 104 -0.34 14.57 -6.50
C CYS A 104 0.97 15.37 -6.67
N LYS A 105 1.34 15.68 -7.92
CA LYS A 105 2.63 16.30 -8.30
C LYS A 105 2.96 17.55 -7.49
N GLY A 106 4.18 17.62 -6.98
CA GLY A 106 4.69 18.79 -6.23
C GLY A 106 4.18 18.89 -4.80
N SER A 107 3.40 17.91 -4.32
CA SER A 107 2.93 17.83 -2.94
C SER A 107 3.90 16.99 -2.10
N TRP A 108 4.10 17.39 -0.84
CA TRP A 108 4.75 16.55 0.16
C TRP A 108 3.68 15.69 0.83
N SER A 109 3.35 14.57 0.21
CA SER A 109 2.31 13.68 0.71
C SER A 109 2.83 12.84 1.87
N MET A 110 2.06 12.75 2.96
CA MET A 110 2.45 12.07 4.20
C MET A 110 1.63 10.80 4.39
N GLY A 111 0.35 10.94 4.64
CA GLY A 111 -0.56 9.84 4.90
C GLY A 111 -1.70 9.80 3.90
N VAL A 112 -2.36 8.66 3.83
CA VAL A 112 -3.55 8.47 3.02
C VAL A 112 -4.58 7.68 3.82
N SER A 113 -5.85 8.04 3.65
CA SER A 113 -7.01 7.29 4.18
C SER A 113 -7.93 6.94 3.03
N VAL A 114 -8.45 5.71 3.05
CA VAL A 114 -9.47 5.26 2.11
C VAL A 114 -10.84 5.41 2.74
N ILE A 115 -11.77 5.99 2.01
CA ILE A 115 -13.14 6.24 2.45
C ILE A 115 -14.05 6.37 1.23
N ASP A 116 -15.27 5.87 1.30
CA ASP A 116 -16.33 6.20 0.34
C ASP A 116 -17.03 7.46 0.86
N ILE A 117 -16.63 8.64 0.39
CA ILE A 117 -17.08 9.92 0.94
C ILE A 117 -18.42 10.39 0.35
N ASN A 118 -18.71 9.97 -0.88
CA ASN A 118 -19.92 10.33 -1.61
C ASN A 118 -20.99 9.23 -1.60
N ASN A 119 -20.67 8.07 -0.98
CA ASN A 119 -21.53 6.91 -0.83
C ASN A 119 -21.96 6.27 -2.16
N ASP A 120 -21.04 6.24 -3.14
CA ASP A 120 -21.21 5.61 -4.45
C ASP A 120 -20.62 4.19 -4.53
N LYS A 121 -20.02 3.73 -3.43
CA LYS A 121 -19.34 2.44 -3.24
C LYS A 121 -17.99 2.32 -3.96
N TRP A 122 -17.47 3.37 -4.53
CA TRP A 122 -16.09 3.44 -4.99
C TRP A 122 -15.20 3.93 -3.84
N PRO A 123 -14.04 3.32 -3.61
CA PRO A 123 -13.12 3.81 -2.59
C PRO A 123 -12.44 5.11 -3.04
N ASP A 124 -12.68 6.20 -2.32
CA ASP A 124 -11.99 7.47 -2.49
C ASP A 124 -10.73 7.54 -1.64
N MET A 125 -9.85 8.49 -1.92
CA MET A 125 -8.63 8.68 -1.14
C MET A 125 -8.54 10.11 -0.60
N TYR A 126 -8.28 10.24 0.70
CA TYR A 126 -7.92 11.50 1.33
C TYR A 126 -6.43 11.49 1.67
N VAL A 127 -5.65 12.34 0.98
CA VAL A 127 -4.21 12.45 1.13
C VAL A 127 -3.88 13.65 2.01
N SER A 128 -3.19 13.41 3.13
CA SER A 128 -2.67 14.47 3.97
C SER A 128 -1.34 14.98 3.41
N VAL A 129 -1.24 16.31 3.28
CA VAL A 129 -0.08 16.99 2.71
C VAL A 129 0.55 17.87 3.77
N SER A 130 1.86 17.83 3.86
CA SER A 130 2.69 18.62 4.78
C SER A 130 3.88 19.20 4.04
N GLY A 131 5.02 19.30 4.71
CA GLY A 131 6.29 19.71 4.11
C GLY A 131 6.61 21.17 4.26
N LYS A 132 7.80 21.53 3.78
CA LYS A 132 8.34 22.88 3.75
C LYS A 132 7.91 23.56 2.45
N GLY A 133 7.49 24.82 2.51
CA GLY A 133 7.11 25.57 1.32
C GLY A 133 5.87 26.44 1.55
N GLU A 134 5.30 26.95 0.47
CA GLU A 134 4.15 27.83 0.54
C GLU A 134 2.89 27.09 0.96
N ALA A 135 1.99 27.80 1.67
CA ALA A 135 0.76 27.22 2.21
C ALA A 135 -0.14 26.60 1.14
N ILE A 136 -0.08 27.10 -0.10
CA ILE A 136 -0.88 26.57 -1.22
C ILE A 136 -0.54 25.11 -1.56
N ASN A 137 0.74 24.73 -1.39
CA ASN A 137 1.25 23.41 -1.68
C ASN A 137 1.12 22.43 -0.50
N ARG A 138 0.53 22.89 0.62
CA ARG A 138 0.30 22.11 1.85
C ARG A 138 -1.16 21.81 2.10
N LYS A 139 -2.01 21.96 1.09
CA LYS A 139 -3.42 21.59 1.18
C LYS A 139 -3.58 20.10 1.03
N ASN A 140 -4.37 19.50 1.91
CA ASN A 140 -4.78 18.11 1.76
C ASN A 140 -5.57 17.92 0.46
N ILE A 141 -5.48 16.73 -0.11
CA ILE A 141 -6.04 16.39 -1.41
C ILE A 141 -7.11 15.32 -1.21
N LEU A 142 -8.28 15.54 -1.79
CA LEU A 142 -9.33 14.55 -1.88
C LEU A 142 -9.39 14.07 -3.34
N LEU A 143 -9.17 12.78 -3.54
CA LEU A 143 -9.28 12.10 -4.83
C LEU A 143 -10.58 11.30 -4.81
N ILE A 144 -11.52 11.71 -5.67
CA ILE A 144 -12.80 11.02 -5.84
C ILE A 144 -12.68 10.01 -6.96
N ASN A 145 -12.97 8.76 -6.66
CA ASN A 145 -13.02 7.67 -7.63
C ASN A 145 -14.39 7.67 -8.33
N GLN A 146 -14.40 7.41 -9.66
CA GLN A 146 -15.63 7.46 -10.49
C GLN A 146 -15.62 6.34 -11.54
#